data_88ebd59e53ab89fa425784f777287ed1
#
_entry.id   88ebd59e53ab89fa425784f777287ed1
#
_cell.length_a   1.000
_cell.length_b   1.000
_cell.length_c   1.000
_cell.angle_alpha   90.00
_cell.angle_beta   90.00
_cell.angle_gamma   90.00
#
_symmetry.space_group_name_H-M   'P 1'
#
loop_
_entity.id
_entity.type
_entity.pdbx_description
1 polymer ?
#
loop_
_entity_poly.entity_id
_entity_poly.type
_entity_poly.pdbx_seq_one_letter_code
_entity_poly.pdbx_strand_id
1 'polypeptide(L)' 'MNDTARVEILEFKVAHLERALQELSDVVYRQQREIEALLELQRRLREQVEDLDSRRADPDAVEIPPHY' A
#
# COMPACT_ATOMS: atom_id res chain seq x y z
N MET A 1 -37.26 -2.41 -34.32
CA MET A 1 -36.20 -1.96 -33.45
C MET A 1 -35.04 -1.42 -34.19
N ASN A 2 -34.60 -0.30 -33.75
CA ASN A 2 -33.60 0.41 -34.48
C ASN A 2 -32.21 -0.01 -34.02
N ASP A 3 -31.39 -0.46 -34.96
CA ASP A 3 -30.01 -0.86 -34.63
C ASP A 3 -29.19 0.30 -34.10
N THR A 4 -29.47 1.50 -34.62
CA THR A 4 -28.78 2.71 -34.13
C THR A 4 -29.05 2.94 -32.68
N ALA A 5 -30.29 2.76 -32.24
CA ALA A 5 -30.64 2.92 -30.83
C ALA A 5 -29.93 1.88 -29.97
N ARG A 6 -29.79 0.68 -30.46
CA ARG A 6 -29.06 -0.38 -29.74
C ARG A 6 -27.59 -0.05 -29.58
N VAL A 7 -27.00 0.46 -30.66
CA VAL A 7 -25.59 0.84 -30.62
C VAL A 7 -25.37 1.99 -29.64
N GLU A 8 -26.30 2.95 -29.63
CA GLU A 8 -26.18 4.07 -28.69
C GLU A 8 -26.24 3.60 -27.25
N ILE A 9 -27.13 2.65 -26.96
CA ILE A 9 -27.22 2.11 -25.60
C ILE A 9 -25.94 1.42 -25.22
N LEU A 10 -25.38 0.63 -26.15
CA LEU A 10 -24.12 -0.06 -25.89
C LEU A 10 -22.97 0.94 -25.69
N GLU A 11 -22.95 2.01 -26.47
CA GLU A 11 -21.93 3.03 -26.32
C GLU A 11 -22.01 3.70 -24.94
N PHE A 12 -23.20 3.95 -24.45
CA PHE A 12 -23.37 4.47 -23.11
C PHE A 12 -22.83 3.51 -22.05
N LYS A 13 -23.16 2.24 -22.24
CA LYS A 13 -22.69 1.22 -21.28
C LYS A 13 -21.18 1.08 -21.31
N VAL A 14 -20.58 1.11 -22.49
CA VAL A 14 -19.12 1.03 -22.61
C VAL A 14 -18.48 2.23 -21.97
N ALA A 15 -19.00 3.43 -22.21
CA ALA A 15 -18.45 4.64 -21.62
C ALA A 15 -18.53 4.58 -20.10
N HIS A 16 -19.63 4.07 -19.57
CA HIS A 16 -19.78 3.93 -18.14
C HIS A 16 -18.78 2.94 -17.58
N LEU A 17 -18.61 1.81 -18.26
CA LEU A 17 -17.64 0.80 -17.82
C LEU A 17 -16.21 1.32 -17.90
N GLU A 18 -15.90 2.08 -18.94
CA GLU A 18 -14.56 2.67 -19.06
C GLU A 18 -14.27 3.62 -17.91
N ARG A 19 -15.27 4.41 -17.52
CA ARG A 19 -15.10 5.32 -16.40
C ARG A 19 -14.92 4.54 -15.10
N ALA A 20 -15.74 3.51 -14.91
CA ALA A 20 -15.63 2.68 -13.71
C ALA A 20 -14.26 2.00 -13.65
N LEU A 21 -13.76 1.55 -14.78
CA LEU A 21 -12.45 0.93 -14.83
C LEU A 21 -11.35 1.93 -14.48
N GLN A 22 -11.46 3.16 -14.98
CA GLN A 22 -10.47 4.19 -14.66
C GLN A 22 -10.49 4.51 -13.17
N GLU A 23 -11.68 4.62 -12.58
CA GLU A 23 -11.79 4.88 -11.15
C GLU A 23 -11.19 3.74 -10.34
N LEU A 24 -11.44 2.52 -10.77
CA LEU A 24 -10.87 1.36 -10.08
C LEU A 24 -9.35 1.34 -10.21
N SER A 25 -8.83 1.67 -11.39
CA SER A 25 -7.40 1.74 -11.59
C SER A 25 -6.75 2.77 -10.66
N ASP A 26 -7.41 3.92 -10.49
CA ASP A 26 -6.91 4.95 -9.58
C ASP A 26 -6.88 4.46 -8.14
N VAL A 27 -7.92 3.72 -7.73
CA VAL A 27 -7.98 3.16 -6.38
C VAL A 27 -6.86 2.13 -6.18
N VAL A 28 -6.66 1.25 -7.16
CA VAL A 28 -5.63 0.23 -7.08
C VAL A 28 -4.25 0.89 -6.98
N TYR A 29 -4.01 1.91 -7.78
CA TYR A 29 -2.74 2.62 -7.75
C TYR A 29 -2.49 3.22 -6.36
N ARG A 30 -3.50 3.88 -5.80
CA ARG A 30 -3.39 4.48 -4.48
C ARG A 30 -3.13 3.43 -3.42
N GLN A 31 -3.85 2.31 -3.49
CA GLN A 31 -3.67 1.23 -2.53
C GLN A 31 -2.28 0.61 -2.62
N GLN A 32 -1.74 0.49 -3.82
CA GLN A 32 -0.38 -0.02 -3.97
C GLN A 32 0.63 0.89 -3.29
N ARG A 33 0.44 2.19 -3.42
CA ARG A 33 1.33 3.13 -2.75
C ARG A 33 1.20 3.06 -1.24
N GLU A 34 -0.01 2.84 -0.74
CA GLU A 34 -0.23 2.67 0.69
C GLU A 34 0.44 1.40 1.20
N ILE A 35 0.34 0.32 0.43
CA ILE A 35 0.98 -0.93 0.80
C ILE A 35 2.50 -0.76 0.84
N GLU A 36 3.07 -0.09 -0.16
CA GLU A 36 4.51 0.14 -0.20
C GLU A 36 4.97 0.95 1.01
N ALA A 37 4.18 1.96 1.39
CA ALA A 37 4.51 2.79 2.55
C ALA A 37 4.47 1.96 3.84
N LEU A 38 3.47 1.09 3.96
CA LEU A 38 3.34 0.24 5.13
C LEU A 38 4.45 -0.79 5.21
N LEU A 39 4.85 -1.35 4.06
CA LEU A 39 5.96 -2.28 4.02
C LEU A 39 7.28 -1.62 4.43
N GLU A 40 7.48 -0.39 3.99
CA GLU A 40 8.67 0.36 4.37
C GLU A 40 8.68 0.66 5.87
N LEU A 41 7.54 1.05 6.41
CA LEU A 41 7.42 1.28 7.84
C LEU A 41 7.69 0.00 8.62
N GLN A 42 7.14 -1.11 8.16
CA GLN A 42 7.36 -2.41 8.80
C GLN A 42 8.84 -2.77 8.79
N ARG A 43 9.53 -2.51 7.68
CA ARG A 43 10.96 -2.79 7.58
C ARG A 43 11.74 -1.98 8.61
N ARG A 44 11.42 -0.70 8.74
CA ARG A 44 12.09 0.16 9.70
C ARG A 44 11.85 -0.29 11.13
N LEU A 45 10.61 -0.66 11.44
CA LEU A 45 10.29 -1.12 12.78
C LEU A 45 11.00 -2.42 13.10
N ARG A 46 11.06 -3.33 12.12
CA ARG A 46 11.77 -4.58 12.31
C ARG A 46 13.25 -4.35 12.57
N GLU A 47 13.86 -3.41 11.86
CA GLU A 47 15.25 -3.08 12.07
C GLU A 47 15.47 -2.49 13.46
N GLN A 48 14.54 -1.66 13.93
CA GLN A 48 14.66 -1.09 15.26
C GLN A 48 14.54 -2.17 16.33
N VAL A 49 13.62 -3.10 16.13
CA VAL A 49 13.47 -4.21 17.09
C VAL A 49 14.71 -5.09 17.10
N GLU A 50 15.25 -5.39 15.93
CA GLU A 50 16.47 -6.20 15.85
C GLU A 50 17.65 -5.50 16.50
N ASP A 51 17.72 -4.19 16.34
CA ASP A 51 18.78 -3.42 16.95
C ASP A 51 18.68 -3.46 18.47
N LEU A 52 17.47 -3.34 18.99
CA LEU A 52 17.26 -3.42 20.44
C LEU A 52 17.57 -4.81 20.97
N ASP A 53 17.18 -5.85 20.24
CA ASP A 53 17.50 -7.22 20.66
C ASP A 53 18.99 -7.46 20.65
N SER A 54 19.67 -6.95 19.66
CA SER A 54 21.12 -7.08 19.56
C SER A 54 21.80 -6.40 20.75
N ARG A 55 21.33 -5.23 21.13
CA ARG A 55 21.88 -4.53 22.27
C ARG A 55 21.63 -5.30 23.57
N ARG A 56 20.47 -5.90 23.70
CA ARG A 56 20.18 -6.69 24.87
C ARG A 56 21.07 -7.89 24.97
N ALA A 57 21.32 -8.53 23.85
CA ALA A 57 22.13 -9.73 23.82
C ALA A 57 23.60 -9.44 24.03
N ASP A 58 24.04 -8.21 23.84
CA ASP A 58 25.43 -7.83 23.95
C ASP A 58 25.72 -7.42 25.39
N PRO A 59 26.58 -8.17 26.09
CA PRO A 59 26.92 -7.82 27.49
C PRO A 59 27.52 -6.42 27.61
N ASP A 60 28.28 -5.99 26.62
CA ASP A 60 28.88 -4.69 26.66
C ASP A 60 27.84 -3.59 26.53
N ALA A 61 26.81 -3.83 25.77
CA ALA A 61 25.75 -2.85 25.61
C ALA A 61 24.97 -2.70 26.91
N VAL A 62 24.87 -3.77 27.67
CA VAL A 62 24.14 -3.73 28.92
C VAL A 62 24.82 -2.89 29.95
N GLU A 63 26.09 -2.78 29.85
CA GLU A 63 26.83 -2.05 30.82
C GLU A 63 26.62 -0.59 30.80
N ILE A 64 25.97 -0.19 29.87
CA ILE A 64 25.78 1.10 29.79
C ILE A 64 24.91 1.66 30.63
N PRO A 65 24.65 2.03 31.22
CA PRO A 65 24.16 2.76 31.84
C PRO A 65 24.00 3.09 32.66
N PRO A 66 23.96 3.29 33.18
CA PRO A 66 23.52 3.46 34.01
C PRO A 66 23.32 4.56 34.34
N HIS A 67 23.20 5.01 34.33
CA HIS A 67 22.98 5.97 34.68
C HIS A 67 22.21 6.26 35.18
N TYR A 68 22.01 6.06 35.45
CA TYR A 68 21.30 6.38 35.97
C TYR A 68 21.19 7.10 36.46
#